data_413a5b6e5e5fd1bfd4aa96adae1af161
#
_entry.id   413a5b6e5e5fd1bfd4aa96adae1af161
#
_cell.length_a   1.000
_cell.length_b   1.000
_cell.length_c   1.000
_cell.angle_alpha   90.00
_cell.angle_beta   90.00
_cell.angle_gamma   90.00
#
_symmetry.space_group_name_H-M   'P 1'
#
loop_
_entity.id
_entity.type
_entity.pdbx_description
1 polymer ?
#
loop_
_entity_poly.entity_id
_entity_poly.type
_entity_poly.pdbx_seq_one_letter_code
_entity_poly.pdbx_strand_id
1 'polypeptide(L)'
;MIIGLCGRLQSGKTELARVCEKYGYERLYFALPLKRLCADLLHISIDELNRAKAEKYEIGVTIGKDMCEIISEETEIPFNIVMETCNGTVIKDVRHMLQFIGTDLIRKYNNNWHVNRIREMIDINKDYVIDDVRFPNEKALIEELGGECWFVIRTKIDNVSNHESETSIKWNDCWNKIIINDSTLSNLLFRWETFIDNYKQSCAIRDKEFNRILEDGSTDMIVPLSIYDMLFLSKALFTYIPKTIEKDNVKNISMNEDHSVFVTYADDSMELIDNPLAIEDLKILL
;
A
#
# COMPACT_ATOMS: atom_id res chain seq x y z
N MET A 1 3.68 -13.21 7.81
CA MET A 1 3.70 -11.72 7.98
C MET A 1 3.15 -11.04 6.75
N ILE A 2 2.40 -9.92 6.88
CA ILE A 2 1.83 -9.19 5.74
C ILE A 2 2.30 -7.74 5.79
N ILE A 3 2.87 -7.24 4.67
CA ILE A 3 3.29 -5.85 4.51
C ILE A 3 2.47 -5.21 3.40
N GLY A 4 1.69 -4.18 3.73
CA GLY A 4 0.98 -3.35 2.76
C GLY A 4 1.77 -2.10 2.42
N LEU A 5 1.98 -1.81 1.14
CA LEU A 5 2.64 -0.61 0.66
C LEU A 5 1.62 0.33 0.02
N CYS A 6 1.50 1.52 0.56
CA CYS A 6 0.70 2.61 0.01
C CYS A 6 1.60 3.76 -0.45
N GLY A 7 1.06 4.68 -1.21
CA GLY A 7 1.75 5.87 -1.72
C GLY A 7 1.36 6.17 -3.17
N ARG A 8 1.72 7.36 -3.63
CA ARG A 8 1.39 7.85 -4.97
C ARG A 8 1.99 7.00 -6.08
N LEU A 9 1.47 7.17 -7.29
CA LEU A 9 2.05 6.58 -8.50
C LEU A 9 3.54 6.99 -8.60
N GLN A 10 4.39 6.04 -9.00
CA GLN A 10 5.85 6.22 -9.11
C GLN A 10 6.59 6.49 -7.78
N SER A 11 5.98 6.30 -6.62
CA SER A 11 6.68 6.45 -5.34
C SER A 11 7.75 5.38 -5.06
N GLY A 12 7.75 4.26 -5.79
CA GLY A 12 8.73 3.18 -5.63
C GLY A 12 8.18 1.90 -4.98
N LYS A 13 6.88 1.82 -4.68
CA LYS A 13 6.23 0.64 -4.05
C LYS A 13 6.59 -0.69 -4.72
N THR A 14 6.48 -0.73 -6.04
CA THR A 14 6.77 -1.93 -6.82
C THR A 14 8.22 -2.40 -6.68
N GLU A 15 9.17 -1.47 -6.62
CA GLU A 15 10.58 -1.82 -6.42
C GLU A 15 10.82 -2.35 -5.00
N LEU A 16 10.17 -1.75 -4.00
CA LEU A 16 10.22 -2.25 -2.63
C LEU A 16 9.60 -3.65 -2.52
N ALA A 17 8.46 -3.89 -3.17
CA ALA A 17 7.84 -5.22 -3.20
C ALA A 17 8.76 -6.27 -3.83
N ARG A 18 9.46 -5.95 -4.94
CA ARG A 18 10.43 -6.86 -5.55
C ARG A 18 11.60 -7.23 -4.61
N VAL A 19 12.00 -6.30 -3.76
CA VAL A 19 12.99 -6.64 -2.72
C VAL A 19 12.37 -7.61 -1.71
N CYS A 20 11.15 -7.37 -1.24
CA CYS A 20 10.48 -8.31 -0.33
C CYS A 20 10.39 -9.73 -0.93
N GLU A 21 10.10 -9.85 -2.24
CA GLU A 21 10.09 -11.15 -2.93
C GLU A 21 11.43 -11.89 -2.82
N LYS A 22 12.58 -11.19 -2.89
CA LYS A 22 13.92 -11.81 -2.68
C LYS A 22 14.09 -12.38 -1.27
N TYR A 23 13.37 -11.83 -0.29
CA TYR A 23 13.35 -12.29 1.10
C TYR A 23 12.22 -13.27 1.42
N GLY A 24 11.58 -13.84 0.39
CA GLY A 24 10.60 -14.91 0.52
C GLY A 24 9.17 -14.44 0.77
N TYR A 25 8.86 -13.17 0.56
CA TYR A 25 7.47 -12.71 0.54
C TYR A 25 6.80 -13.07 -0.78
N GLU A 26 5.59 -13.59 -0.73
CA GLU A 26 4.74 -13.70 -1.91
C GLU A 26 4.10 -12.32 -2.20
N ARG A 27 4.15 -11.90 -3.47
CA ARG A 27 3.56 -10.64 -3.86
C ARG A 27 2.10 -10.81 -4.25
N LEU A 28 1.22 -10.05 -3.60
CA LEU A 28 -0.18 -9.89 -3.94
C LEU A 28 -0.50 -8.43 -4.27
N TYR A 29 -1.66 -8.20 -4.87
CA TYR A 29 -2.18 -6.86 -5.10
C TYR A 29 -3.71 -6.89 -5.19
N PHE A 30 -4.39 -5.89 -4.62
CA PHE A 30 -5.84 -5.80 -4.56
C PHE A 30 -6.49 -5.74 -5.95
N ALA A 31 -5.76 -5.23 -6.94
CA ALA A 31 -6.22 -5.24 -8.33
C ALA A 31 -6.12 -6.61 -9.03
N LEU A 32 -5.54 -7.65 -8.40
CA LEU A 32 -5.34 -8.97 -9.03
C LEU A 32 -6.66 -9.65 -9.44
N PRO A 33 -7.68 -9.75 -8.58
CA PRO A 33 -8.96 -10.34 -8.96
C PRO A 33 -9.60 -9.59 -10.13
N LEU A 34 -9.59 -8.27 -10.10
CA LEU A 34 -10.12 -7.45 -11.20
C LEU A 34 -9.35 -7.67 -12.51
N LYS A 35 -8.03 -7.79 -12.46
CA LYS A 35 -7.23 -8.08 -13.65
C LYS A 35 -7.52 -9.47 -14.20
N ARG A 36 -7.76 -10.47 -13.36
CA ARG A 36 -8.20 -11.80 -13.78
C ARG A 36 -9.54 -11.71 -14.53
N LEU A 37 -10.53 -11.08 -13.90
CA LEU A 37 -11.82 -10.85 -14.53
C LEU A 37 -11.69 -10.14 -15.90
N CYS A 38 -10.93 -9.04 -15.97
CA CYS A 38 -10.75 -8.32 -17.24
C CYS A 38 -9.99 -9.15 -18.30
N ALA A 39 -9.02 -9.96 -17.89
CA ALA A 39 -8.29 -10.86 -18.79
C ALA A 39 -9.21 -11.96 -19.35
N ASP A 40 -10.05 -12.53 -18.50
CA ASP A 40 -11.04 -13.55 -18.88
C ASP A 40 -12.08 -12.96 -19.85
N LEU A 41 -12.59 -11.75 -19.58
CA LEU A 41 -13.52 -11.03 -20.48
C LEU A 41 -12.90 -10.71 -21.84
N LEU A 42 -11.59 -10.53 -21.92
CA LEU A 42 -10.87 -10.25 -23.16
C LEU A 42 -10.27 -11.52 -23.79
N HIS A 43 -10.41 -12.69 -23.16
CA HIS A 43 -9.79 -13.96 -23.55
C HIS A 43 -8.28 -13.87 -23.76
N ILE A 44 -7.57 -13.16 -22.89
CA ILE A 44 -6.12 -13.00 -22.89
C ILE A 44 -5.51 -13.37 -21.55
N SER A 45 -4.20 -13.57 -21.51
CA SER A 45 -3.47 -13.77 -20.25
C SER A 45 -3.32 -12.46 -19.46
N ILE A 46 -3.06 -12.57 -18.14
CA ILE A 46 -2.76 -11.40 -17.31
C ILE A 46 -1.51 -10.66 -17.81
N ASP A 47 -0.53 -11.38 -18.34
CA ASP A 47 0.69 -10.77 -18.87
C ASP A 47 0.42 -9.95 -20.14
N GLU A 48 -0.45 -10.44 -21.01
CA GLU A 48 -0.92 -9.69 -22.19
C GLU A 48 -1.74 -8.47 -21.77
N LEU A 49 -2.62 -8.61 -20.77
CA LEU A 49 -3.37 -7.49 -20.19
C LEU A 49 -2.43 -6.41 -19.63
N ASN A 50 -1.41 -6.81 -18.86
CA ASN A 50 -0.44 -5.89 -18.28
C ASN A 50 0.39 -5.19 -19.39
N ARG A 51 0.76 -5.91 -20.45
CA ARG A 51 1.46 -5.35 -21.62
C ARG A 51 0.59 -4.33 -22.35
N ALA A 52 -0.65 -4.70 -22.67
CA ALA A 52 -1.61 -3.81 -23.35
C ALA A 52 -1.87 -2.53 -22.53
N LYS A 53 -1.95 -2.66 -21.18
CA LYS A 53 -2.06 -1.52 -20.28
C LYS A 53 -0.83 -0.60 -20.33
N ALA A 54 0.38 -1.17 -20.35
CA ALA A 54 1.64 -0.41 -20.37
C ALA A 54 1.83 0.33 -21.69
N GLU A 55 1.53 -0.32 -22.80
CA GLU A 55 1.68 0.18 -24.19
C GLU A 55 0.49 1.03 -24.64
N LYS A 56 -0.57 1.15 -23.80
CA LYS A 56 -1.79 1.92 -24.05
C LYS A 56 -2.51 1.49 -25.35
N TYR A 57 -2.53 0.19 -25.63
CA TYR A 57 -3.26 -0.32 -26.78
C TYR A 57 -4.75 0.00 -26.70
N GLU A 58 -5.29 0.51 -27.80
CA GLU A 58 -6.74 0.65 -27.99
C GLU A 58 -7.32 -0.75 -28.26
N ILE A 59 -8.28 -1.16 -27.42
CA ILE A 59 -8.96 -2.46 -27.55
C ILE A 59 -10.32 -2.34 -28.24
N GLY A 60 -11.00 -1.19 -28.12
CA GLY A 60 -12.25 -0.91 -28.83
C GLY A 60 -13.38 -1.92 -28.58
N VAL A 61 -13.41 -2.57 -27.40
CA VAL A 61 -14.38 -3.62 -27.07
C VAL A 61 -15.66 -3.01 -26.54
N THR A 62 -16.80 -3.52 -27.02
CA THR A 62 -18.12 -3.18 -26.47
C THR A 62 -18.55 -4.27 -25.48
N ILE A 63 -18.90 -3.89 -24.25
CA ILE A 63 -19.43 -4.83 -23.26
C ILE A 63 -20.81 -5.31 -23.72
N GLY A 64 -20.91 -6.59 -24.05
CA GLY A 64 -22.14 -7.25 -24.41
C GLY A 64 -22.81 -7.96 -23.25
N LYS A 65 -23.96 -8.58 -23.53
CA LYS A 65 -24.75 -9.31 -22.53
C LYS A 65 -23.94 -10.46 -21.88
N ASP A 66 -23.20 -11.23 -22.68
CA ASP A 66 -22.40 -12.37 -22.20
C ASP A 66 -21.32 -11.91 -21.21
N MET A 67 -20.65 -10.78 -21.49
CA MET A 67 -19.71 -10.17 -20.56
C MET A 67 -20.39 -9.69 -19.27
N CYS A 68 -21.61 -9.15 -19.39
CA CYS A 68 -22.40 -8.74 -18.21
C CYS A 68 -22.79 -9.95 -17.33
N GLU A 69 -23.06 -11.09 -17.91
CA GLU A 69 -23.33 -12.34 -17.19
C GLU A 69 -22.09 -12.75 -16.38
N ILE A 70 -20.92 -12.82 -17.01
CA ILE A 70 -19.64 -13.15 -16.34
C ILE A 70 -19.32 -12.13 -15.22
N ILE A 71 -19.48 -10.83 -15.49
CA ILE A 71 -19.24 -9.79 -14.50
C ILE A 71 -20.17 -9.96 -13.30
N SER A 72 -21.46 -10.24 -13.53
CA SER A 72 -22.45 -10.46 -12.45
C SER A 72 -22.09 -11.65 -11.58
N GLU A 73 -21.74 -12.77 -12.18
CA GLU A 73 -21.35 -14.00 -11.47
C GLU A 73 -20.10 -13.79 -10.63
N GLU A 74 -19.05 -13.20 -11.21
CA GLU A 74 -17.77 -13.02 -10.52
C GLU A 74 -17.80 -11.93 -9.42
N THR A 75 -18.63 -10.90 -9.60
CA THR A 75 -18.67 -9.76 -8.67
C THR A 75 -19.80 -9.83 -7.66
N GLU A 76 -20.71 -10.79 -7.80
CA GLU A 76 -21.92 -10.92 -6.97
C GLU A 76 -22.85 -9.69 -7.04
N ILE A 77 -22.67 -8.86 -8.06
CA ILE A 77 -23.56 -7.73 -8.34
C ILE A 77 -24.77 -8.23 -9.13
N PRO A 78 -26.00 -7.87 -8.74
CA PRO A 78 -27.19 -8.33 -9.47
C PRO A 78 -27.14 -8.05 -10.97
N PHE A 79 -27.49 -9.04 -11.78
CA PHE A 79 -27.36 -8.98 -13.24
C PHE A 79 -28.08 -7.78 -13.87
N ASN A 80 -29.25 -7.41 -13.38
CA ASN A 80 -29.97 -6.23 -13.86
C ASN A 80 -29.16 -4.92 -13.66
N ILE A 81 -28.43 -4.80 -12.54
CA ILE A 81 -27.57 -3.63 -12.28
C ILE A 81 -26.38 -3.63 -13.23
N VAL A 82 -25.73 -4.80 -13.43
CA VAL A 82 -24.62 -4.92 -14.37
C VAL A 82 -25.07 -4.60 -15.80
N MET A 83 -26.22 -5.12 -16.23
CA MET A 83 -26.80 -4.83 -17.54
C MET A 83 -27.10 -3.35 -17.74
N GLU A 84 -27.72 -2.70 -16.75
CA GLU A 84 -28.04 -1.29 -16.81
C GLU A 84 -26.79 -0.41 -16.87
N THR A 85 -25.74 -0.81 -16.15
CA THR A 85 -24.51 0.00 -16.02
C THR A 85 -23.54 -0.24 -17.17
N CYS A 86 -23.38 -1.50 -17.62
CA CYS A 86 -22.28 -1.92 -18.48
C CYS A 86 -22.67 -2.20 -19.92
N ASN A 87 -23.87 -2.73 -20.19
CA ASN A 87 -24.23 -3.20 -21.52
C ASN A 87 -24.21 -2.07 -22.56
N GLY A 88 -23.54 -2.31 -23.67
CA GLY A 88 -23.34 -1.32 -24.73
C GLY A 88 -22.22 -0.31 -24.49
N THR A 89 -21.54 -0.36 -23.33
CA THR A 89 -20.41 0.53 -23.05
C THR A 89 -19.19 0.16 -23.91
N VAL A 90 -18.63 1.14 -24.61
CA VAL A 90 -17.41 0.96 -25.39
C VAL A 90 -16.18 1.23 -24.52
N ILE A 91 -15.38 0.21 -24.36
CA ILE A 91 -14.11 0.25 -23.63
C ILE A 91 -12.98 0.60 -24.59
N LYS A 92 -12.31 1.72 -24.37
CA LYS A 92 -11.26 2.23 -25.26
C LYS A 92 -9.95 1.45 -25.13
N ASP A 93 -9.50 1.25 -23.91
CA ASP A 93 -8.23 0.60 -23.58
C ASP A 93 -8.34 -0.17 -22.25
N VAL A 94 -7.31 -0.93 -21.90
CA VAL A 94 -7.26 -1.74 -20.67
C VAL A 94 -7.36 -0.88 -19.41
N ARG A 95 -6.80 0.33 -19.40
CA ARG A 95 -6.89 1.23 -18.25
C ARG A 95 -8.32 1.68 -18.02
N HIS A 96 -9.01 2.06 -19.09
CA HIS A 96 -10.43 2.40 -19.05
C HIS A 96 -11.28 1.22 -18.54
N MET A 97 -11.00 0.00 -19.01
CA MET A 97 -11.70 -1.21 -18.54
C MET A 97 -11.53 -1.43 -17.04
N LEU A 98 -10.29 -1.40 -16.56
CA LEU A 98 -9.98 -1.57 -15.13
C LEU A 98 -10.60 -0.46 -14.25
N GLN A 99 -10.65 0.78 -14.71
CA GLN A 99 -11.28 1.88 -13.99
C GLN A 99 -12.80 1.72 -13.97
N PHE A 100 -13.41 1.48 -15.13
CA PHE A 100 -14.85 1.36 -15.27
C PHE A 100 -15.42 0.17 -14.47
N ILE A 101 -14.88 -1.04 -14.68
CA ILE A 101 -15.35 -2.23 -13.94
C ILE A 101 -14.95 -2.14 -12.47
N GLY A 102 -13.72 -1.74 -12.17
CA GLY A 102 -13.21 -1.73 -10.80
C GLY A 102 -13.79 -0.63 -9.91
N THR A 103 -13.87 0.59 -10.42
CA THR A 103 -14.30 1.75 -9.63
C THR A 103 -15.78 2.07 -9.86
N ASP A 104 -16.18 2.26 -11.11
CA ASP A 104 -17.53 2.77 -11.42
C ASP A 104 -18.62 1.70 -11.21
N LEU A 105 -18.26 0.41 -11.28
CA LEU A 105 -19.17 -0.69 -11.01
C LEU A 105 -18.87 -1.35 -9.65
N ILE A 106 -17.75 -2.09 -9.53
CA ILE A 106 -17.51 -2.96 -8.37
C ILE A 106 -17.48 -2.14 -7.07
N ARG A 107 -16.66 -1.10 -6.97
CA ARG A 107 -16.58 -0.32 -5.72
C ARG A 107 -17.87 0.39 -5.37
N LYS A 108 -18.68 0.73 -6.35
CA LYS A 108 -19.97 1.37 -6.14
C LYS A 108 -21.02 0.42 -5.54
N TYR A 109 -21.04 -0.84 -5.97
CA TYR A 109 -22.09 -1.79 -5.62
C TYR A 109 -21.63 -2.92 -4.69
N ASN A 110 -20.34 -3.26 -4.68
CA ASN A 110 -19.71 -4.23 -3.78
C ASN A 110 -18.31 -3.76 -3.37
N ASN A 111 -18.25 -2.72 -2.52
CA ASN A 111 -17.00 -2.07 -2.12
C ASN A 111 -15.95 -3.02 -1.51
N ASN A 112 -16.38 -4.10 -0.87
CA ASN A 112 -15.49 -5.07 -0.23
C ASN A 112 -15.09 -6.23 -1.15
N TRP A 113 -15.53 -6.28 -2.38
CA TRP A 113 -15.22 -7.39 -3.30
C TRP A 113 -13.71 -7.65 -3.43
N HIS A 114 -12.91 -6.60 -3.69
CA HIS A 114 -11.45 -6.72 -3.78
C HIS A 114 -10.83 -7.26 -2.49
N VAL A 115 -11.30 -6.76 -1.35
CA VAL A 115 -10.83 -7.15 -0.01
C VAL A 115 -11.16 -8.62 0.27
N ASN A 116 -12.39 -9.05 -0.01
CA ASN A 116 -12.84 -10.42 0.20
C ASN A 116 -12.05 -11.40 -0.67
N ARG A 117 -11.86 -11.08 -1.96
CA ARG A 117 -11.09 -11.93 -2.88
C ARG A 117 -9.63 -12.07 -2.47
N ILE A 118 -9.00 -11.01 -1.97
CA ILE A 118 -7.62 -11.09 -1.47
C ILE A 118 -7.57 -11.86 -0.15
N ARG A 119 -8.55 -11.69 0.75
CA ARG A 119 -8.65 -12.49 1.99
C ARG A 119 -8.66 -14.00 1.71
N GLU A 120 -9.40 -14.45 0.71
CA GLU A 120 -9.48 -15.86 0.29
C GLU A 120 -8.15 -16.41 -0.26
N MET A 121 -7.28 -15.53 -0.75
CA MET A 121 -5.98 -15.91 -1.32
C MET A 121 -4.85 -15.97 -0.29
N ILE A 122 -5.02 -15.37 0.89
CA ILE A 122 -3.99 -15.29 1.92
C ILE A 122 -3.94 -16.60 2.72
N ASP A 123 -2.77 -17.25 2.69
CA ASP A 123 -2.42 -18.34 3.61
C ASP A 123 -1.66 -17.72 4.81
N ILE A 124 -2.21 -17.89 6.02
CA ILE A 124 -1.65 -17.32 7.25
C ILE A 124 -0.21 -17.82 7.57
N ASN A 125 0.19 -18.95 6.97
CA ASN A 125 1.53 -19.52 7.16
C ASN A 125 2.59 -18.93 6.22
N LYS A 126 2.21 -17.99 5.35
CA LYS A 126 3.10 -17.36 4.39
C LYS A 126 3.29 -15.88 4.65
N ASP A 127 4.38 -15.36 4.16
CA ASP A 127 4.67 -13.92 4.17
C ASP A 127 4.21 -13.28 2.87
N TYR A 128 3.53 -12.13 2.97
CA TYR A 128 3.01 -11.40 1.80
C TYR A 128 3.45 -9.95 1.78
N VAL A 129 3.68 -9.43 0.58
CA VAL A 129 3.78 -8.00 0.30
C VAL A 129 2.68 -7.58 -0.67
N ILE A 130 1.91 -6.54 -0.31
CA ILE A 130 0.81 -6.00 -1.12
C ILE A 130 1.15 -4.56 -1.48
N ASP A 131 1.47 -4.28 -2.76
CA ASP A 131 2.07 -3.02 -3.19
C ASP A 131 1.10 -2.03 -3.85
N ASP A 132 -0.19 -2.25 -3.73
CA ASP A 132 -1.21 -1.38 -4.29
C ASP A 132 -2.33 -0.99 -3.31
N VAL A 133 -2.00 -0.89 -2.01
CA VAL A 133 -2.95 -0.41 -1.00
C VAL A 133 -3.36 1.02 -1.31
N ARG A 134 -4.67 1.27 -1.50
CA ARG A 134 -5.22 2.55 -1.96
C ARG A 134 -6.46 3.00 -1.20
N PHE A 135 -7.17 2.08 -0.54
CA PHE A 135 -8.43 2.36 0.11
C PHE A 135 -8.42 1.95 1.59
N PRO A 136 -9.21 2.64 2.44
CA PRO A 136 -9.24 2.34 3.88
C PRO A 136 -9.60 0.89 4.22
N ASN A 137 -10.51 0.27 3.47
CA ASN A 137 -10.90 -1.13 3.69
C ASN A 137 -9.79 -2.13 3.31
N GLU A 138 -8.92 -1.79 2.35
CA GLU A 138 -7.74 -2.58 2.00
C GLU A 138 -6.70 -2.56 3.12
N LYS A 139 -6.45 -1.35 3.68
CA LYS A 139 -5.59 -1.17 4.86
C LYS A 139 -6.15 -1.93 6.06
N ALA A 140 -7.46 -1.80 6.32
CA ALA A 140 -8.13 -2.47 7.44
C ALA A 140 -8.01 -4.00 7.36
N LEU A 141 -8.10 -4.61 6.15
CA LEU A 141 -7.88 -6.05 5.99
C LEU A 141 -6.47 -6.46 6.43
N ILE A 142 -5.45 -5.72 6.00
CA ILE A 142 -4.05 -6.03 6.34
C ILE A 142 -3.85 -5.97 7.86
N GLU A 143 -4.37 -4.93 8.51
CA GLU A 143 -4.29 -4.75 9.96
C GLU A 143 -5.07 -5.82 10.74
N GLU A 144 -6.26 -6.20 10.25
CA GLU A 144 -7.06 -7.28 10.83
C GLU A 144 -6.32 -8.63 10.80
N LEU A 145 -5.54 -8.87 9.74
CA LEU A 145 -4.71 -10.07 9.60
C LEU A 145 -3.36 -9.98 10.35
N GLY A 146 -3.17 -8.96 11.19
CA GLY A 146 -1.96 -8.74 11.96
C GLY A 146 -0.77 -8.24 11.14
N GLY A 147 -1.02 -7.72 9.93
CA GLY A 147 -0.02 -7.12 9.07
C GLY A 147 0.24 -5.65 9.37
N GLU A 148 1.23 -5.09 8.70
CA GLU A 148 1.60 -3.68 8.81
C GLU A 148 1.40 -2.96 7.47
N CYS A 149 0.91 -1.71 7.54
CA CYS A 149 0.78 -0.84 6.37
C CYS A 149 1.82 0.28 6.41
N TRP A 150 2.59 0.43 5.33
CA TRP A 150 3.67 1.40 5.21
C TRP A 150 3.41 2.37 4.07
N PHE A 151 3.61 3.66 4.33
CA PHE A 151 3.37 4.71 3.36
C PHE A 151 4.68 5.13 2.69
N VAL A 152 4.74 5.07 1.35
CA VAL A 152 5.94 5.38 0.56
C VAL A 152 5.78 6.77 -0.05
N ILE A 153 6.62 7.71 0.38
CA ILE A 153 6.68 9.09 -0.12
C ILE A 153 7.88 9.21 -1.07
N ARG A 154 7.65 9.78 -2.24
CA ARG A 154 8.72 10.25 -3.14
C ARG A 154 8.65 11.76 -3.26
N THR A 155 9.77 12.41 -2.92
CA THR A 155 9.83 13.87 -2.80
C THR A 155 9.80 14.61 -4.13
N LYS A 156 10.13 13.96 -5.24
CA LYS A 156 10.15 14.53 -6.59
C LYS A 156 9.23 13.77 -7.53
N ILE A 157 7.94 14.13 -7.54
CA ILE A 157 6.96 13.60 -8.51
C ILE A 157 6.35 14.78 -9.25
N ASP A 158 6.62 14.87 -10.56
CA ASP A 158 6.20 16.00 -11.40
C ASP A 158 4.71 15.97 -11.81
N ASN A 159 4.01 14.85 -11.65
CA ASN A 159 2.61 14.70 -12.06
C ASN A 159 1.75 14.04 -10.97
N VAL A 160 0.84 14.81 -10.41
CA VAL A 160 -0.15 14.34 -9.43
C VAL A 160 -1.44 13.98 -10.16
N SER A 161 -1.82 12.70 -10.13
CA SER A 161 -3.16 12.28 -10.57
C SER A 161 -4.17 12.59 -9.45
N ASN A 162 -5.28 13.24 -9.80
CA ASN A 162 -6.38 13.53 -8.87
C ASN A 162 -7.42 12.39 -8.84
N HIS A 163 -7.10 11.20 -9.37
CA HIS A 163 -8.01 10.06 -9.35
C HIS A 163 -8.25 9.58 -7.91
N GLU A 164 -9.48 9.16 -7.60
CA GLU A 164 -9.88 8.72 -6.25
C GLU A 164 -8.92 7.67 -5.68
N SER A 165 -8.47 6.71 -6.47
CA SER A 165 -7.50 5.68 -6.04
C SER A 165 -6.11 6.22 -5.65
N GLU A 166 -5.80 7.49 -5.90
CA GLU A 166 -4.53 8.14 -5.51
C GLU A 166 -4.74 9.14 -4.34
N THR A 167 -6.00 9.40 -3.95
CA THR A 167 -6.37 10.41 -2.95
C THR A 167 -7.16 9.87 -1.78
N SER A 168 -7.66 8.64 -1.86
CA SER A 168 -8.51 8.02 -0.83
C SER A 168 -7.79 7.75 0.49
N ILE A 169 -6.47 7.52 0.46
CA ILE A 169 -5.65 7.36 1.65
C ILE A 169 -4.56 8.42 1.64
N LYS A 170 -4.33 9.03 2.79
CA LYS A 170 -3.34 10.08 2.99
C LYS A 170 -2.21 9.59 3.90
N TRP A 171 -1.07 10.27 3.86
CA TRP A 171 0.07 9.96 4.70
C TRP A 171 -0.22 10.05 6.21
N ASN A 172 -1.21 10.87 6.62
CA ASN A 172 -1.63 11.05 8.01
C ASN A 172 -2.70 10.04 8.48
N ASP A 173 -3.01 9.01 7.70
CA ASP A 173 -4.02 7.99 8.04
C ASP A 173 -3.45 6.86 8.93
N CYS A 174 -2.63 7.19 9.93
CA CYS A 174 -2.06 6.26 10.90
C CYS A 174 -1.34 5.05 10.26
N TRP A 175 -0.12 5.29 9.77
CA TRP A 175 0.72 4.26 9.19
C TRP A 175 1.68 3.67 10.21
N ASN A 176 1.96 2.36 10.10
CA ASN A 176 2.97 1.72 10.93
C ASN A 176 4.36 2.28 10.64
N LYS A 177 4.64 2.59 9.36
CA LYS A 177 5.90 3.22 8.93
C LYS A 177 5.70 4.13 7.74
N ILE A 178 6.54 5.16 7.64
CA ILE A 178 6.66 6.04 6.48
C ILE A 178 8.05 5.84 5.87
N ILE A 179 8.08 5.59 4.55
CA ILE A 179 9.31 5.36 3.80
C ILE A 179 9.51 6.55 2.86
N ILE A 180 10.65 7.23 3.00
CA ILE A 180 10.99 8.37 2.16
C ILE A 180 11.93 7.90 1.05
N ASN A 181 11.47 8.03 -0.20
CA ASN A 181 12.24 7.77 -1.42
C ASN A 181 12.73 9.11 -2.00
N ASP A 182 13.84 9.60 -1.48
CA ASP A 182 14.47 10.88 -1.82
C ASP A 182 15.75 10.74 -2.66
N SER A 183 16.12 9.52 -3.02
CA SER A 183 17.45 9.17 -3.53
C SER A 183 17.37 8.43 -4.87
N THR A 184 18.53 7.98 -5.35
CA THR A 184 18.64 7.12 -6.54
C THR A 184 18.01 5.75 -6.28
N LEU A 185 17.58 5.06 -7.34
CA LEU A 185 17.02 3.71 -7.23
C LEU A 185 18.00 2.76 -6.52
N SER A 186 19.29 2.79 -6.85
CA SER A 186 20.30 1.93 -6.23
C SER A 186 20.40 2.14 -4.71
N ASN A 187 20.38 3.40 -4.26
CA ASN A 187 20.41 3.74 -2.85
C ASN A 187 19.11 3.29 -2.14
N LEU A 188 17.96 3.50 -2.77
CA LEU A 188 16.68 3.05 -2.23
C LEU A 188 16.70 1.52 -2.03
N LEU A 189 17.11 0.77 -3.05
CA LEU A 189 17.15 -0.69 -2.99
C LEU A 189 18.12 -1.20 -1.92
N PHE A 190 19.35 -0.63 -1.86
CA PHE A 190 20.33 -1.01 -0.84
C PHE A 190 19.81 -0.80 0.59
N ARG A 191 19.23 0.37 0.87
CA ARG A 191 18.64 0.69 2.17
C ARG A 191 17.48 -0.23 2.51
N TRP A 192 16.65 -0.49 1.51
CA TRP A 192 15.48 -1.34 1.67
C TRP A 192 15.85 -2.80 1.93
N GLU A 193 16.83 -3.33 1.21
CA GLU A 193 17.36 -4.68 1.45
C GLU A 193 17.88 -4.83 2.89
N THR A 194 18.71 -3.88 3.33
CA THR A 194 19.22 -3.85 4.71
C THR A 194 18.08 -3.76 5.75
N PHE A 195 17.08 -2.95 5.47
CA PHE A 195 15.94 -2.78 6.37
C PHE A 195 15.09 -4.06 6.47
N ILE A 196 14.74 -4.69 5.35
CA ILE A 196 13.92 -5.91 5.33
C ILE A 196 14.65 -7.07 6.01
N ASP A 197 15.96 -7.22 5.79
CA ASP A 197 16.76 -8.23 6.45
C ASP A 197 16.73 -8.06 7.97
N ASN A 198 17.04 -6.88 8.47
CA ASN A 198 16.96 -6.55 9.89
C ASN A 198 15.56 -6.72 10.48
N TYR A 199 14.53 -6.33 9.74
CA TYR A 199 13.15 -6.45 10.15
C TYR A 199 12.73 -7.92 10.32
N LYS A 200 13.09 -8.79 9.37
CA LYS A 200 12.85 -10.24 9.48
C LYS A 200 13.57 -10.87 10.68
N GLN A 201 14.83 -10.51 10.88
CA GLN A 201 15.61 -11.01 12.01
C GLN A 201 14.96 -10.60 13.33
N SER A 202 14.51 -9.37 13.46
CA SER A 202 13.84 -8.86 14.66
C SER A 202 12.50 -9.53 14.92
N CYS A 203 11.71 -9.80 13.88
CA CYS A 203 10.47 -10.55 14.01
C CYS A 203 10.74 -11.98 14.50
N ALA A 204 11.74 -12.66 13.92
CA ALA A 204 12.10 -14.02 14.33
C ALA A 204 12.57 -14.09 15.79
N ILE A 205 13.33 -13.08 16.27
CA ILE A 205 13.75 -12.98 17.69
C ILE A 205 12.52 -12.77 18.57
N ARG A 206 11.64 -11.84 18.23
CA ARG A 206 10.41 -11.57 18.97
C ARG A 206 9.53 -12.80 19.07
N ASP A 207 9.34 -13.52 17.99
CA ASP A 207 8.49 -14.71 17.96
C ASP A 207 9.10 -15.85 18.80
N LYS A 208 10.43 -15.99 18.79
CA LYS A 208 11.14 -16.93 19.64
C LYS A 208 10.99 -16.60 21.12
N GLU A 209 11.14 -15.33 21.52
CA GLU A 209 10.97 -14.89 22.90
C GLU A 209 9.51 -15.02 23.36
N PHE A 210 8.55 -14.72 22.50
CA PHE A 210 7.13 -14.90 22.80
C PHE A 210 6.79 -16.37 23.05
N ASN A 211 7.27 -17.30 22.22
CA ASN A 211 7.08 -18.72 22.42
C ASN A 211 7.74 -19.20 23.71
N ARG A 212 8.95 -18.70 24.03
CA ARG A 212 9.61 -19.02 25.32
C ARG A 212 8.76 -18.59 26.51
N ILE A 213 8.20 -17.37 26.50
CA ILE A 213 7.33 -16.89 27.57
C ILE A 213 6.09 -17.75 27.73
N LEU A 214 5.48 -18.19 26.63
CA LEU A 214 4.32 -19.11 26.65
C LEU A 214 4.68 -20.48 27.27
N GLU A 215 5.88 -20.99 26.98
CA GLU A 215 6.35 -22.29 27.49
C GLU A 215 6.77 -22.21 28.95
N ASP A 216 7.51 -21.17 29.34
CA ASP A 216 8.13 -21.05 30.68
C ASP A 216 7.21 -20.37 31.71
N GLY A 217 6.13 -19.70 31.28
CA GLY A 217 5.26 -18.90 32.15
C GLY A 217 5.98 -17.69 32.76
N SER A 218 7.15 -17.30 32.22
CA SER A 218 7.92 -16.16 32.70
C SER A 218 7.27 -14.85 32.33
N THR A 219 7.23 -13.88 33.25
CA THR A 219 6.67 -12.54 33.01
C THR A 219 7.73 -11.50 32.62
N ASP A 220 9.02 -11.88 32.65
CA ASP A 220 10.11 -10.98 32.28
C ASP A 220 10.27 -10.93 30.77
N MET A 221 9.56 -10.00 30.15
CA MET A 221 9.73 -9.68 28.74
C MET A 221 11.06 -8.94 28.57
N ILE A 222 12.12 -9.64 28.18
CA ILE A 222 13.30 -9.01 27.61
C ILE A 222 12.89 -8.50 26.23
N VAL A 223 12.46 -7.23 26.17
CA VAL A 223 12.26 -6.55 24.88
C VAL A 223 13.64 -6.54 24.21
N PRO A 224 13.85 -7.26 23.10
CA PRO A 224 15.14 -7.24 22.46
C PRO A 224 15.51 -5.80 22.14
N LEU A 225 16.73 -5.39 22.44
CA LEU A 225 17.34 -4.12 22.05
C LEU A 225 17.08 -3.79 20.55
N SER A 226 16.79 -4.82 19.75
CA SER A 226 16.47 -4.72 18.33
C SER A 226 15.32 -3.76 17.98
N ILE A 227 14.33 -3.51 18.86
CA ILE A 227 13.29 -2.50 18.58
C ILE A 227 13.91 -1.10 18.68
N TYR A 228 14.77 -0.86 19.65
CA TYR A 228 15.50 0.41 19.75
C TYR A 228 16.60 0.51 18.71
N ASP A 229 17.27 -0.59 18.38
CA ASP A 229 18.24 -0.64 17.28
C ASP A 229 17.57 -0.50 15.93
N MET A 230 16.36 -1.03 15.73
CA MET A 230 15.55 -0.78 14.55
C MET A 230 15.03 0.66 14.49
N LEU A 231 14.67 1.25 15.62
CA LEU A 231 14.33 2.68 15.71
C LEU A 231 15.55 3.57 15.39
N PHE A 232 16.73 3.17 15.84
CA PHE A 232 17.99 3.87 15.57
C PHE A 232 18.45 3.66 14.13
N LEU A 233 18.40 2.42 13.62
CA LEU A 233 18.68 2.10 12.22
C LEU A 233 17.61 2.66 11.29
N SER A 234 16.35 2.76 11.72
CA SER A 234 15.30 3.39 10.93
C SER A 234 15.48 4.92 10.83
N LYS A 235 16.03 5.58 11.85
CA LYS A 235 16.49 6.97 11.71
C LYS A 235 17.61 7.08 10.69
N ALA A 236 18.57 6.14 10.69
CA ALA A 236 19.66 6.09 9.72
C ALA A 236 19.20 5.65 8.31
N LEU A 237 18.09 4.90 8.20
CA LEU A 237 17.59 4.27 6.98
C LEU A 237 16.32 4.91 6.40
N PHE A 238 15.87 6.08 6.89
CA PHE A 238 14.72 6.82 6.36
C PHE A 238 13.33 6.26 6.70
N THR A 239 13.20 5.54 7.79
CA THR A 239 11.90 5.22 8.33
C THR A 239 11.59 6.16 9.49
N TYR A 240 10.71 7.11 9.28
CA TYR A 240 10.05 7.81 10.37
C TYR A 240 8.98 6.89 10.94
N ILE A 241 9.06 6.57 12.23
CA ILE A 241 7.93 5.99 12.96
C ILE A 241 7.18 7.20 13.51
N PRO A 242 6.02 7.56 12.96
CA PRO A 242 5.23 8.59 13.59
C PRO A 242 4.86 8.06 14.99
N LYS A 243 5.31 8.70 16.06
CA LYS A 243 4.41 8.91 17.18
C LYS A 243 3.16 9.47 16.52
N THR A 244 2.02 8.85 16.75
CA THR A 244 0.73 9.28 16.24
C THR A 244 0.69 10.81 16.20
N ILE A 245 0.99 11.40 15.05
CA ILE A 245 0.75 12.82 14.84
C ILE A 245 -0.77 12.87 14.62
N GLU A 246 -1.49 12.89 15.72
CA GLU A 246 -2.91 13.22 15.69
C GLU A 246 -2.97 14.63 15.14
N LYS A 247 -3.54 14.81 13.96
CA LYS A 247 -3.66 16.08 13.25
C LYS A 247 -4.21 17.18 14.15
N ASP A 248 -5.09 16.80 15.08
CA ASP A 248 -5.73 17.68 16.05
C ASP A 248 -4.76 18.20 17.15
N ASN A 249 -3.57 17.59 17.26
CA ASN A 249 -2.56 17.96 18.25
C ASN A 249 -1.40 18.78 17.67
N VAL A 250 -1.32 18.99 16.35
CA VAL A 250 -0.29 19.82 15.73
C VAL A 250 -0.72 21.27 15.75
N LYS A 251 0.01 22.09 16.50
CA LYS A 251 -0.22 23.54 16.64
C LYS A 251 0.49 24.34 15.54
N ASN A 252 1.71 23.95 15.21
CA ASN A 252 2.51 24.65 14.22
C ASN A 252 3.63 23.76 13.65
N ILE A 253 4.03 24.04 12.41
CA ILE A 253 5.25 23.48 11.78
C ILE A 253 6.12 24.65 11.36
N SER A 254 7.35 24.69 11.84
CA SER A 254 8.34 25.74 11.53
C SER A 254 9.63 25.14 10.97
N MET A 255 10.24 25.85 10.04
CA MET A 255 11.51 25.47 9.43
C MET A 255 12.54 26.56 9.71
N ASN A 256 13.72 26.15 10.22
CA ASN A 256 14.84 27.04 10.46
C ASN A 256 15.66 27.29 9.15
N GLU A 257 16.59 28.23 9.22
CA GLU A 257 17.50 28.57 8.11
C GLU A 257 18.43 27.40 7.72
N ASP A 258 18.72 26.48 8.63
CA ASP A 258 19.50 25.26 8.40
C ASP A 258 18.67 24.11 7.85
N HIS A 259 17.41 24.38 7.46
CA HIS A 259 16.42 23.41 6.98
C HIS A 259 15.97 22.36 8.02
N SER A 260 16.32 22.52 9.29
CA SER A 260 15.71 21.72 10.36
C SER A 260 14.24 22.11 10.55
N VAL A 261 13.37 21.14 10.81
CA VAL A 261 11.94 21.37 11.00
C VAL A 261 11.48 20.93 12.35
N PHE A 262 10.73 21.80 12.99
CA PHE A 262 10.09 21.56 14.26
C PHE A 262 8.59 21.46 14.09
N VAL A 263 8.00 20.39 14.65
CA VAL A 263 6.58 20.24 14.86
C VAL A 263 6.27 20.65 16.28
N THR A 264 5.43 21.66 16.48
CA THR A 264 4.92 22.05 17.79
C THR A 264 3.54 21.46 17.99
N TYR A 265 3.33 20.77 19.09
CA TYR A 265 2.07 20.15 19.44
C TYR A 265 1.19 21.09 20.29
N ALA A 266 -0.08 20.73 20.49
CA ALA A 266 -1.06 21.51 21.26
C ALA A 266 -0.67 21.68 22.73
N ASP A 267 0.15 20.77 23.28
CA ASP A 267 0.73 20.83 24.63
C ASP A 267 2.02 21.64 24.71
N ASP A 268 2.36 22.39 23.65
CA ASP A 268 3.58 23.17 23.47
C ASP A 268 4.89 22.31 23.45
N SER A 269 4.81 20.99 23.44
CA SER A 269 5.97 20.14 23.16
C SER A 269 6.46 20.32 21.73
N MET A 270 7.78 20.18 21.52
CA MET A 270 8.41 20.35 20.20
C MET A 270 9.17 19.09 19.82
N GLU A 271 9.03 18.67 18.58
CA GLU A 271 9.78 17.57 17.98
C GLU A 271 10.59 18.07 16.78
N LEU A 272 11.89 17.73 16.74
CA LEU A 272 12.78 18.02 15.64
C LEU A 272 12.66 16.92 14.57
N ILE A 273 12.39 17.31 13.34
CA ILE A 273 12.38 16.39 12.20
C ILE A 273 13.66 16.64 11.37
N ASP A 274 14.64 15.75 11.50
CA ASP A 274 15.98 15.87 10.91
C ASP A 274 16.05 15.63 9.39
N ASN A 275 14.92 15.62 8.67
CA ASN A 275 14.94 15.41 7.22
C ASN A 275 14.25 16.54 6.47
N PRO A 276 15.03 17.48 5.87
CA PRO A 276 14.51 18.67 5.20
C PRO A 276 13.60 18.35 3.99
N LEU A 277 13.78 17.22 3.31
CA LEU A 277 13.00 16.88 2.11
C LEU A 277 11.61 16.36 2.44
N ALA A 278 11.44 15.73 3.62
CA ALA A 278 10.13 15.28 4.09
C ALA A 278 9.15 16.44 4.39
N ILE A 279 9.66 17.64 4.50
CA ILE A 279 9.01 18.82 5.07
C ILE A 279 8.24 19.63 4.04
N GLU A 280 8.80 19.82 2.83
CA GLU A 280 8.02 20.47 1.77
C GLU A 280 6.80 19.59 1.41
N ASP A 281 6.99 18.28 1.39
CA ASP A 281 5.88 17.35 1.16
C ASP A 281 4.90 17.29 2.35
N LEU A 282 5.36 17.42 3.59
CA LEU A 282 4.51 17.56 4.76
C LEU A 282 3.66 18.84 4.72
N LYS A 283 4.20 19.97 4.24
CA LYS A 283 3.44 21.22 4.07
C LYS A 283 2.39 21.14 2.97
N ILE A 284 2.61 20.34 1.93
CA ILE A 284 1.65 20.12 0.84
C ILE A 284 0.53 19.17 1.29
N LEU A 285 0.79 18.33 2.29
CA LEU A 285 -0.12 17.29 2.75
C LEU A 285 -0.92 17.68 4.01
N LEU A 286 -0.52 18.75 4.71
CA LEU A 286 -1.27 19.42 5.79
C LEU A 286 -2.20 20.49 5.22
#